data_b01e2c905ce1910ed156bd199d2efa06
#
_entry.id   b01e2c905ce1910ed156bd199d2efa06
#
_cell.length_a   1.000
_cell.length_b   1.000
_cell.length_c   1.000
_cell.angle_alpha   90.00
_cell.angle_beta   90.00
_cell.angle_gamma   90.00
#
_symmetry.space_group_name_H-M   'P 1'
#
loop_
_entity.id
_entity.type
_entity.pdbx_description
1 polymer ?
#
loop_
_entity_poly.entity_id
_entity_poly.type
_entity_poly.pdbx_seq_one_letter_code
_entity_poly.pdbx_strand_id
1 'polypeptide(L)'
;MLVMRSLSDLQRWTAEELPGYHGAPLSVIALTEPMVQPWANADDIVLSGRMAVWVCAIDDHIERDITGLAELDEFIGRCNAVVATGQRDDSDPLLASLSGWQRELAEWPGYAPLARLWEQKFAACLRAMRYDWVVGHARADGTGATSDVAEYLDNADSISLWQVHLPCWVSAEDADLVDHLDVLVPALDDIAVVCRLVNDLASYSRERDDPRENNVLMYGVSEDWVHTEIEARLDVVRDRLASLVDKDYLPAVGLIRRAEWAVGLYARADLHVVPA
;
A
#
# COMPACT_ATOMS: atom_id res chain seq x y z
N MET A 1 1.11 21.38 12.56
CA MET A 1 2.55 21.19 12.79
C MET A 1 3.01 19.80 12.33
N LEU A 2 2.30 18.73 12.64
CA LEU A 2 2.67 17.35 12.28
C LEU A 2 2.82 17.16 10.75
N VAL A 3 1.83 17.55 9.94
CA VAL A 3 1.86 17.47 8.47
C VAL A 3 3.09 18.17 7.87
N MET A 4 3.46 19.37 8.37
CA MET A 4 4.61 20.11 7.85
C MET A 4 5.94 19.42 8.17
N ARG A 5 6.04 18.75 9.33
CA ARG A 5 7.21 17.94 9.66
C ARG A 5 7.32 16.73 8.78
N SER A 6 6.19 16.00 8.60
CA SER A 6 6.12 14.86 7.70
C SER A 6 6.52 15.23 6.28
N LEU A 7 5.95 16.32 5.72
CA LEU A 7 6.30 16.77 4.38
C LEU A 7 7.79 17.12 4.25
N SER A 8 8.35 17.84 5.22
CA SER A 8 9.78 18.19 5.20
C SER A 8 10.69 16.96 5.30
N ASP A 9 10.30 15.95 6.09
CA ASP A 9 11.04 14.70 6.18
C ASP A 9 10.96 13.92 4.87
N LEU A 10 9.77 13.77 4.28
CA LEU A 10 9.58 13.07 3.02
C LEU A 10 10.36 13.72 1.87
N GLN A 11 10.35 15.08 1.78
CA GLN A 11 11.13 15.80 0.79
C GLN A 11 12.63 15.52 0.90
N ARG A 12 13.15 15.56 2.14
CA ARG A 12 14.56 15.27 2.41
C ARG A 12 14.89 13.82 2.10
N TRP A 13 14.13 12.87 2.63
CA TRP A 13 14.36 11.44 2.46
C TRP A 13 14.30 11.04 0.99
N THR A 14 13.30 11.55 0.24
CA THR A 14 13.18 11.27 -1.20
C THR A 14 14.39 11.79 -1.97
N ALA A 15 14.87 13.00 -1.64
CA ALA A 15 16.03 13.58 -2.31
C ALA A 15 17.33 12.79 -2.01
N GLU A 16 17.47 12.22 -0.82
CA GLU A 16 18.65 11.48 -0.38
C GLU A 16 18.63 10.02 -0.84
N GLU A 17 17.50 9.34 -0.69
CA GLU A 17 17.40 7.88 -0.89
C GLU A 17 16.88 7.48 -2.29
N LEU A 18 16.11 8.36 -2.94
CA LEU A 18 15.55 8.15 -4.28
C LEU A 18 15.89 9.34 -5.21
N PRO A 19 17.16 9.62 -5.45
CA PRO A 19 17.58 10.80 -6.19
C PRO A 19 17.01 10.81 -7.61
N GLY A 20 16.33 11.91 -7.96
CA GLY A 20 15.71 12.10 -9.27
C GLY A 20 14.27 11.55 -9.36
N TYR A 21 13.76 10.92 -8.34
CA TYR A 21 12.35 10.50 -8.29
C TYR A 21 11.45 11.66 -7.85
N HIS A 22 10.39 11.92 -8.63
CA HIS A 22 9.45 13.03 -8.44
C HIS A 22 7.97 12.60 -8.61
N GLY A 23 7.68 11.29 -8.73
CA GLY A 23 6.34 10.77 -9.01
C GLY A 23 5.40 10.80 -7.81
N ALA A 24 5.92 10.71 -6.57
CA ALA A 24 5.08 10.60 -5.39
C ALA A 24 4.37 11.92 -5.02
N PRO A 25 3.06 11.89 -4.69
CA PRO A 25 2.32 13.06 -4.22
C PRO A 25 2.63 13.36 -2.75
N LEU A 26 3.83 13.89 -2.46
CA LEU A 26 4.37 14.05 -1.11
C LEU A 26 3.44 14.81 -0.15
N SER A 27 2.70 15.81 -0.64
CA SER A 27 1.76 16.57 0.19
C SER A 27 0.57 15.72 0.66
N VAL A 28 0.08 14.83 -0.19
CA VAL A 28 -1.01 13.89 0.15
C VAL A 28 -0.50 12.81 1.11
N ILE A 29 0.67 12.24 0.84
CA ILE A 29 1.31 11.26 1.73
C ILE A 29 1.54 11.86 3.11
N ALA A 30 2.11 13.09 3.19
CA ALA A 30 2.34 13.78 4.44
C ALA A 30 1.09 14.08 5.25
N LEU A 31 -0.09 14.19 4.59
CA LEU A 31 -1.37 14.42 5.23
C LEU A 31 -2.02 13.11 5.71
N THR A 32 -1.76 12.00 5.04
CA THR A 32 -2.48 10.73 5.26
C THR A 32 -2.33 10.22 6.70
N GLU A 33 -1.10 10.02 7.19
CA GLU A 33 -0.91 9.46 8.53
C GLU A 33 -1.45 10.35 9.66
N PRO A 34 -1.25 11.68 9.65
CA PRO A 34 -1.89 12.56 10.63
C PRO A 34 -3.43 12.50 10.63
N MET A 35 -4.04 12.21 9.48
CA MET A 35 -5.50 12.05 9.40
C MET A 35 -5.97 10.69 9.90
N VAL A 36 -5.20 9.65 9.68
CA VAL A 36 -5.51 8.28 10.12
C VAL A 36 -5.22 8.08 11.61
N GLN A 37 -4.09 8.61 12.08
CA GLN A 37 -3.60 8.46 13.44
C GLN A 37 -3.28 9.82 14.09
N PRO A 38 -4.31 10.65 14.41
CA PRO A 38 -4.08 11.99 14.95
C PRO A 38 -3.47 12.01 16.35
N TRP A 39 -3.37 10.86 17.02
CA TRP A 39 -2.72 10.66 18.31
C TRP A 39 -1.22 10.35 18.19
N ALA A 40 -0.75 9.96 17.00
CA ALA A 40 0.66 9.64 16.76
C ALA A 40 1.53 10.91 16.77
N ASN A 41 2.78 10.76 17.16
CA ASN A 41 3.77 11.84 17.04
C ASN A 41 4.48 11.80 15.67
N ALA A 42 5.41 12.75 15.43
CA ALA A 42 6.06 12.85 14.13
C ALA A 42 6.98 11.66 13.82
N ASP A 43 7.61 11.09 14.85
CA ASP A 43 8.55 10.00 14.67
C ASP A 43 7.80 8.69 14.38
N ASP A 44 6.58 8.50 14.95
CA ASP A 44 5.73 7.32 14.73
C ASP A 44 5.26 7.20 13.27
N ILE A 45 5.03 8.32 12.58
CA ILE A 45 4.45 8.33 11.23
C ILE A 45 5.49 8.38 10.10
N VAL A 46 6.74 8.65 10.43
CA VAL A 46 7.82 8.83 9.44
C VAL A 46 8.04 7.58 8.59
N LEU A 47 8.11 6.41 9.23
CA LEU A 47 8.35 5.15 8.53
C LEU A 47 7.25 4.81 7.52
N SER A 48 6.00 5.00 7.92
CA SER A 48 4.84 4.80 7.04
C SER A 48 4.88 5.75 5.84
N GLY A 49 5.16 7.04 6.07
CA GLY A 49 5.25 8.01 5.00
C GLY A 49 6.37 7.72 3.99
N ARG A 50 7.57 7.35 4.46
CA ARG A 50 8.70 6.96 3.59
C ARG A 50 8.39 5.70 2.79
N MET A 51 7.74 4.70 3.41
CA MET A 51 7.29 3.51 2.70
C MET A 51 6.25 3.84 1.64
N ALA A 52 5.33 4.76 1.89
CA ALA A 52 4.37 5.22 0.87
C ALA A 52 5.07 5.87 -0.34
N VAL A 53 6.14 6.64 -0.12
CA VAL A 53 6.96 7.17 -1.23
C VAL A 53 7.66 6.05 -1.99
N TRP A 54 8.23 5.07 -1.26
CA TRP A 54 8.91 3.92 -1.87
C TRP A 54 7.94 3.07 -2.70
N VAL A 55 6.71 2.87 -2.20
CA VAL A 55 5.64 2.16 -2.93
C VAL A 55 5.31 2.87 -4.24
N CYS A 56 5.16 4.19 -4.25
CA CYS A 56 4.97 4.93 -5.50
C CYS A 56 6.16 4.77 -6.46
N ALA A 57 7.38 4.71 -5.93
CA ALA A 57 8.57 4.59 -6.77
C ALA A 57 8.74 3.18 -7.36
N ILE A 58 8.41 2.13 -6.63
CA ILE A 58 8.45 0.75 -7.17
C ILE A 58 7.34 0.52 -8.20
N ASP A 59 6.17 1.09 -7.98
CA ASP A 59 5.04 1.03 -8.90
C ASP A 59 5.42 1.65 -10.24
N ASP A 60 5.92 2.88 -10.23
CA ASP A 60 6.47 3.56 -11.41
C ASP A 60 7.57 2.75 -12.12
N HIS A 61 8.47 2.10 -11.34
CA HIS A 61 9.55 1.29 -11.89
C HIS A 61 9.03 0.02 -12.57
N ILE A 62 8.08 -0.68 -11.94
CA ILE A 62 7.47 -1.90 -12.49
C ILE A 62 6.70 -1.58 -13.78
N GLU A 63 5.96 -0.49 -13.80
CA GLU A 63 5.14 -0.12 -14.96
C GLU A 63 5.94 0.43 -16.13
N ARG A 64 7.01 1.21 -15.88
CA ARG A 64 7.70 1.98 -16.93
C ARG A 64 9.04 1.43 -17.35
N ASP A 65 9.79 0.85 -16.41
CA ASP A 65 11.19 0.49 -16.66
C ASP A 65 11.36 -1.02 -16.91
N ILE A 66 10.56 -1.87 -16.24
CA ILE A 66 10.64 -3.32 -16.42
C ILE A 66 9.98 -3.74 -17.74
N THR A 67 10.76 -4.41 -18.58
CA THR A 67 10.33 -4.80 -19.93
C THR A 67 10.06 -6.29 -20.10
N GLY A 68 10.43 -7.11 -19.11
CA GLY A 68 10.32 -8.56 -19.21
C GLY A 68 10.00 -9.26 -17.88
N LEU A 69 9.24 -10.36 -17.96
CA LEU A 69 8.82 -11.12 -16.78
C LEU A 69 10.01 -11.65 -15.96
N ALA A 70 11.09 -12.06 -16.61
CA ALA A 70 12.28 -12.56 -15.91
C ALA A 70 12.97 -11.44 -15.11
N GLU A 71 13.00 -10.23 -15.63
CA GLU A 71 13.53 -9.04 -14.97
C GLU A 71 12.66 -8.68 -13.75
N LEU A 72 11.31 -8.71 -13.92
CA LEU A 72 10.37 -8.49 -12.83
C LEU A 72 10.55 -9.53 -11.71
N ASP A 73 10.65 -10.81 -12.08
CA ASP A 73 10.81 -11.91 -11.11
C ASP A 73 12.14 -11.79 -10.34
N GLU A 74 13.22 -11.38 -11.00
CA GLU A 74 14.52 -11.13 -10.37
C GLU A 74 14.43 -9.95 -9.40
N PHE A 75 13.85 -8.83 -9.82
CA PHE A 75 13.69 -7.65 -8.98
C PHE A 75 12.84 -7.93 -7.74
N ILE A 76 11.68 -8.58 -7.89
CA ILE A 76 10.82 -9.01 -6.79
C ILE A 76 11.57 -9.95 -5.84
N GLY A 77 12.33 -10.91 -6.39
CA GLY A 77 13.14 -11.82 -5.60
C GLY A 77 14.15 -11.09 -4.72
N ARG A 78 14.78 -10.04 -5.24
CA ARG A 78 15.75 -9.21 -4.50
C ARG A 78 15.06 -8.36 -3.42
N CYS A 79 13.92 -7.73 -3.71
CA CYS A 79 13.13 -7.01 -2.71
C CYS A 79 12.75 -7.94 -1.53
N ASN A 80 12.24 -9.14 -1.83
CA ASN A 80 11.90 -10.12 -0.80
C ASN A 80 13.13 -10.57 0.00
N ALA A 81 14.28 -10.73 -0.64
CA ALA A 81 15.53 -11.08 0.05
C ALA A 81 15.99 -10.00 1.02
N VAL A 82 15.87 -8.72 0.64
CA VAL A 82 16.17 -7.58 1.54
C VAL A 82 15.29 -7.64 2.79
N VAL A 83 13.98 -7.83 2.62
CA VAL A 83 13.03 -7.85 3.75
C VAL A 83 13.26 -9.07 4.64
N ALA A 84 13.44 -10.26 4.06
CA ALA A 84 13.60 -11.50 4.82
C ALA A 84 14.94 -11.61 5.56
N THR A 85 16.02 -11.03 5.01
CA THR A 85 17.37 -11.20 5.56
C THR A 85 17.93 -9.96 6.24
N GLY A 86 17.35 -8.77 5.96
CA GLY A 86 17.91 -7.49 6.37
C GLY A 86 19.24 -7.14 5.67
N GLN A 87 19.65 -7.92 4.65
CA GLN A 87 20.89 -7.68 3.92
C GLN A 87 20.77 -6.44 3.04
N ARG A 88 21.83 -5.66 3.03
CA ARG A 88 21.92 -4.47 2.19
C ARG A 88 22.11 -4.85 0.72
N ASP A 89 21.37 -4.23 -0.16
CA ASP A 89 21.52 -4.30 -1.60
C ASP A 89 21.65 -2.88 -2.18
N ASP A 90 22.88 -2.51 -2.56
CA ASP A 90 23.20 -1.18 -3.10
C ASP A 90 23.29 -1.17 -4.64
N SER A 91 22.88 -2.22 -5.31
CA SER A 91 23.00 -2.35 -6.75
C SER A 91 21.96 -1.52 -7.52
N ASP A 92 20.91 -1.08 -6.83
CA ASP A 92 19.82 -0.30 -7.35
C ASP A 92 19.31 0.69 -6.28
N PRO A 93 18.95 1.95 -6.61
CA PRO A 93 18.47 2.92 -5.64
C PRO A 93 17.22 2.47 -4.86
N LEU A 94 16.27 1.78 -5.51
CA LEU A 94 15.06 1.26 -4.82
C LEU A 94 15.42 0.18 -3.81
N LEU A 95 16.36 -0.71 -4.12
CA LEU A 95 16.80 -1.75 -3.20
C LEU A 95 17.66 -1.19 -2.06
N ALA A 96 18.49 -0.19 -2.36
CA ALA A 96 19.30 0.51 -1.36
C ALA A 96 18.40 1.23 -0.34
N SER A 97 17.40 1.98 -0.82
CA SER A 97 16.44 2.70 0.03
C SER A 97 15.57 1.73 0.84
N LEU A 98 15.09 0.62 0.24
CA LEU A 98 14.39 -0.45 0.96
C LEU A 98 15.26 -1.05 2.07
N SER A 99 16.54 -1.33 1.77
CA SER A 99 17.49 -1.90 2.74
C SER A 99 17.73 -0.95 3.91
N GLY A 100 17.84 0.34 3.65
CA GLY A 100 18.00 1.38 4.67
C GLY A 100 16.74 1.47 5.55
N TRP A 101 15.58 1.56 4.93
CA TRP A 101 14.30 1.65 5.60
C TRP A 101 13.98 0.39 6.42
N GLN A 102 14.24 -0.81 5.87
CA GLN A 102 14.03 -2.08 6.57
C GLN A 102 14.85 -2.18 7.85
N ARG A 103 16.09 -1.70 7.83
CA ARG A 103 16.94 -1.67 9.04
C ARG A 103 16.38 -0.70 10.07
N GLU A 104 15.94 0.49 9.64
CA GLU A 104 15.30 1.47 10.52
C GLU A 104 14.02 0.87 11.17
N LEU A 105 13.17 0.21 10.40
CA LEU A 105 11.98 -0.48 10.91
C LEU A 105 12.34 -1.54 11.96
N ALA A 106 13.38 -2.34 11.69
CA ALA A 106 13.80 -3.43 12.56
C ALA A 106 14.42 -2.97 13.90
N GLU A 107 14.81 -1.70 14.02
CA GLU A 107 15.28 -1.09 15.27
C GLU A 107 14.15 -0.79 16.26
N TRP A 108 12.89 -0.72 15.78
CA TRP A 108 11.74 -0.46 16.64
C TRP A 108 11.37 -1.71 17.45
N PRO A 109 11.11 -1.57 18.76
CA PRO A 109 10.73 -2.70 19.62
C PRO A 109 9.48 -3.44 19.16
N GLY A 110 8.52 -2.72 18.56
CA GLY A 110 7.28 -3.30 18.01
C GLY A 110 7.49 -4.17 16.76
N TYR A 111 8.67 -4.16 16.13
CA TYR A 111 8.92 -4.92 14.91
C TYR A 111 9.00 -6.43 15.15
N ALA A 112 9.76 -6.87 16.15
CA ALA A 112 10.05 -8.30 16.34
C ALA A 112 8.78 -9.18 16.41
N PRO A 113 7.71 -8.81 17.13
CA PRO A 113 6.45 -9.57 17.13
C PRO A 113 5.74 -9.62 15.78
N LEU A 114 5.95 -8.61 14.92
CA LEU A 114 5.27 -8.44 13.63
C LEU A 114 6.15 -8.85 12.44
N ALA A 115 7.42 -9.18 12.63
CA ALA A 115 8.38 -9.42 11.56
C ALA A 115 7.89 -10.45 10.53
N ARG A 116 7.33 -11.59 11.02
CA ARG A 116 6.80 -12.63 10.12
C ARG A 116 5.57 -12.15 9.35
N LEU A 117 4.69 -11.40 9.97
CA LEU A 117 3.53 -10.82 9.30
C LEU A 117 3.98 -9.82 8.22
N TRP A 118 4.98 -8.99 8.56
CA TRP A 118 5.58 -8.06 7.62
C TRP A 118 6.14 -8.77 6.38
N GLU A 119 7.00 -9.77 6.55
CA GLU A 119 7.55 -10.55 5.44
C GLU A 119 6.44 -11.15 4.55
N GLN A 120 5.41 -11.73 5.16
CA GLN A 120 4.31 -12.35 4.43
C GLN A 120 3.51 -11.33 3.62
N LYS A 121 3.16 -10.18 4.21
CA LYS A 121 2.36 -9.15 3.56
C LYS A 121 3.16 -8.36 2.53
N PHE A 122 4.46 -8.16 2.76
CA PHE A 122 5.35 -7.59 1.77
C PHE A 122 5.45 -8.47 0.53
N ALA A 123 5.69 -9.76 0.71
CA ALA A 123 5.74 -10.72 -0.39
C ALA A 123 4.38 -10.87 -1.11
N ALA A 124 3.25 -10.74 -0.40
CA ALA A 124 1.91 -10.75 -0.99
C ALA A 124 1.70 -9.56 -1.93
N CYS A 125 2.08 -8.36 -1.49
CA CYS A 125 2.03 -7.15 -2.30
C CYS A 125 2.81 -7.29 -3.62
N LEU A 126 4.08 -7.73 -3.54
CA LEU A 126 4.90 -7.90 -4.74
C LEU A 126 4.34 -8.98 -5.69
N ARG A 127 3.74 -10.04 -5.16
CA ARG A 127 3.04 -11.04 -5.99
C ARG A 127 1.82 -10.42 -6.68
N ALA A 128 1.07 -9.57 -5.99
CA ALA A 128 -0.08 -8.88 -6.55
C ALA A 128 0.32 -7.87 -7.63
N MET A 129 1.40 -7.09 -7.43
CA MET A 129 1.98 -6.22 -8.48
C MET A 129 2.43 -7.04 -9.69
N ARG A 130 3.07 -8.21 -9.47
CA ARG A 130 3.42 -9.12 -10.55
C ARG A 130 2.19 -9.64 -11.31
N TYR A 131 1.14 -9.96 -10.60
CA TYR A 131 -0.13 -10.38 -11.21
C TYR A 131 -0.69 -9.27 -12.11
N ASP A 132 -0.77 -8.03 -11.64
CA ASP A 132 -1.25 -6.89 -12.41
C ASP A 132 -0.42 -6.72 -13.69
N TRP A 133 0.91 -6.76 -13.57
CA TRP A 133 1.83 -6.68 -14.70
C TRP A 133 1.61 -7.79 -15.74
N VAL A 134 1.48 -9.05 -15.31
CA VAL A 134 1.26 -10.20 -16.20
C VAL A 134 -0.09 -10.10 -16.91
N VAL A 135 -1.15 -9.74 -16.20
CA VAL A 135 -2.50 -9.61 -16.78
C VAL A 135 -2.54 -8.46 -17.79
N GLY A 136 -1.97 -7.30 -17.44
CA GLY A 136 -1.90 -6.14 -18.33
C GLY A 136 -1.12 -6.44 -19.60
N HIS A 137 0.07 -7.02 -19.50
CA HIS A 137 0.89 -7.39 -20.66
C HIS A 137 0.22 -8.45 -21.55
N ALA A 138 -0.39 -9.47 -20.94
CA ALA A 138 -1.12 -10.49 -21.73
C ALA A 138 -2.32 -9.90 -22.47
N ARG A 139 -2.99 -8.90 -21.90
CA ARG A 139 -4.07 -8.14 -22.55
C ARG A 139 -3.52 -7.31 -23.72
N ALA A 140 -2.43 -6.58 -23.51
CA ALA A 140 -1.77 -5.77 -24.53
C ALA A 140 -1.27 -6.61 -25.72
N ASP A 141 -0.73 -7.80 -25.46
CA ASP A 141 -0.22 -8.73 -26.47
C ASP A 141 -1.32 -9.55 -27.15
N GLY A 142 -2.57 -9.43 -26.71
CA GLY A 142 -3.69 -10.21 -27.24
C GLY A 142 -3.61 -11.72 -26.97
N THR A 143 -2.78 -12.15 -26.01
CA THR A 143 -2.58 -13.55 -25.66
C THR A 143 -3.67 -14.10 -24.70
N GLY A 144 -4.56 -13.21 -24.24
CA GLY A 144 -5.77 -13.58 -23.50
C GLY A 144 -5.50 -14.16 -22.12
N ALA A 145 -4.98 -13.35 -21.19
CA ALA A 145 -5.04 -13.74 -19.78
C ALA A 145 -6.52 -13.84 -19.38
N THR A 146 -6.98 -15.04 -19.04
CA THR A 146 -8.30 -15.26 -18.48
C THR A 146 -8.23 -15.06 -16.98
N SER A 147 -8.26 -13.81 -16.54
CA SER A 147 -8.50 -13.46 -15.15
C SER A 147 -9.96 -13.07 -14.97
N ASP A 148 -10.50 -13.30 -13.79
CA ASP A 148 -11.85 -12.89 -13.41
C ASP A 148 -11.82 -11.90 -12.22
N VAL A 149 -13.00 -11.38 -11.87
CA VAL A 149 -13.14 -10.41 -10.77
C VAL A 149 -12.69 -10.99 -9.43
N ALA A 150 -12.90 -12.29 -9.18
CA ALA A 150 -12.51 -12.93 -7.93
C ALA A 150 -10.99 -12.98 -7.82
N GLU A 151 -10.30 -13.41 -8.87
CA GLU A 151 -8.83 -13.40 -8.93
C GLU A 151 -8.25 -11.99 -8.83
N TYR A 152 -8.91 -11.01 -9.46
CA TYR A 152 -8.55 -9.60 -9.31
C TYR A 152 -8.60 -9.14 -7.86
N LEU A 153 -9.70 -9.41 -7.15
CA LEU A 153 -9.87 -9.02 -5.74
C LEU A 153 -8.91 -9.77 -4.80
N ASP A 154 -8.56 -11.02 -5.11
CA ASP A 154 -7.57 -11.80 -4.37
C ASP A 154 -6.15 -11.20 -4.47
N ASN A 155 -5.91 -10.34 -5.47
CA ASN A 155 -4.66 -9.61 -5.67
C ASN A 155 -4.76 -8.11 -5.33
N ALA A 156 -5.74 -7.68 -4.54
CA ALA A 156 -5.89 -6.28 -4.12
C ALA A 156 -4.72 -5.76 -3.26
N ASP A 157 -3.86 -6.63 -2.76
CA ASP A 157 -2.63 -6.26 -2.04
C ASP A 157 -1.66 -5.41 -2.90
N SER A 158 -1.82 -5.38 -4.24
CA SER A 158 -1.04 -4.50 -5.13
C SER A 158 -1.20 -3.02 -4.82
N ILE A 159 -2.31 -2.61 -4.17
CA ILE A 159 -2.50 -1.23 -3.66
C ILE A 159 -1.51 -0.87 -2.54
N SER A 160 -0.71 -1.83 -2.05
CA SER A 160 0.35 -1.64 -1.06
C SER A 160 -0.09 -1.08 0.29
N LEU A 161 -1.36 -1.25 0.65
CA LEU A 161 -1.90 -0.72 1.91
C LEU A 161 -1.19 -1.31 3.14
N TRP A 162 -0.85 -2.61 3.10
CA TRP A 162 -0.12 -3.29 4.16
C TRP A 162 1.25 -2.68 4.41
N GLN A 163 1.98 -2.33 3.34
CA GLN A 163 3.31 -1.74 3.40
C GLN A 163 3.29 -0.38 4.10
N VAL A 164 2.21 0.37 3.89
CA VAL A 164 2.03 1.69 4.49
C VAL A 164 1.48 1.60 5.92
N HIS A 165 0.59 0.64 6.22
CA HIS A 165 -0.10 0.61 7.51
C HIS A 165 0.67 -0.16 8.61
N LEU A 166 1.31 -1.29 8.29
CA LEU A 166 2.00 -2.10 9.30
C LEU A 166 3.11 -1.33 10.05
N PRO A 167 3.91 -0.45 9.41
CA PRO A 167 4.85 0.39 10.13
C PRO A 167 4.23 1.24 11.25
N CYS A 168 2.96 1.63 11.08
CA CYS A 168 2.23 2.35 12.13
C CYS A 168 1.99 1.48 13.37
N TRP A 169 1.73 0.18 13.17
CA TRP A 169 1.61 -0.76 14.28
C TRP A 169 2.94 -1.03 14.97
N VAL A 170 4.03 -1.06 14.17
CA VAL A 170 5.39 -1.22 14.70
C VAL A 170 5.77 -0.03 15.58
N SER A 171 5.52 1.19 15.11
CA SER A 171 5.89 2.42 15.83
C SER A 171 4.99 2.72 17.04
N ALA A 172 3.75 2.19 17.05
CA ALA A 172 2.85 2.35 18.19
C ALA A 172 3.31 1.59 19.44
N GLU A 173 4.17 0.57 19.28
CA GLU A 173 4.71 -0.27 20.37
C GLU A 173 3.63 -0.80 21.33
N ASP A 174 2.45 -1.10 20.80
CA ASP A 174 1.31 -1.60 21.55
C ASP A 174 1.54 -3.07 21.94
N ALA A 175 1.65 -3.32 23.24
CA ALA A 175 1.92 -4.66 23.77
C ALA A 175 0.77 -5.65 23.52
N ASP A 176 -0.46 -5.15 23.41
CA ASP A 176 -1.68 -5.97 23.27
C ASP A 176 -1.99 -6.24 21.78
N LEU A 177 -1.27 -5.61 20.84
CA LEU A 177 -1.54 -5.70 19.40
C LEU A 177 -1.56 -7.15 18.91
N VAL A 178 -0.60 -7.96 19.35
CA VAL A 178 -0.45 -9.36 18.91
C VAL A 178 -1.66 -10.20 19.28
N ASP A 179 -2.30 -9.90 20.42
CA ASP A 179 -3.49 -10.61 20.92
C ASP A 179 -4.75 -10.31 20.10
N HIS A 180 -4.70 -9.29 19.23
CA HIS A 180 -5.83 -8.84 18.40
C HIS A 180 -5.59 -9.03 16.90
N LEU A 181 -4.47 -9.63 16.48
CA LEU A 181 -4.15 -9.82 15.06
C LEU A 181 -5.17 -10.67 14.31
N ASP A 182 -5.84 -11.61 14.99
CA ASP A 182 -6.92 -12.43 14.42
C ASP A 182 -8.14 -11.60 13.97
N VAL A 183 -8.34 -10.42 14.55
CA VAL A 183 -9.39 -9.45 14.20
C VAL A 183 -8.85 -8.37 13.26
N LEU A 184 -7.67 -7.82 13.57
CA LEU A 184 -7.10 -6.66 12.86
C LEU A 184 -6.60 -7.02 11.45
N VAL A 185 -5.97 -8.19 11.27
CA VAL A 185 -5.41 -8.62 9.99
C VAL A 185 -6.51 -8.78 8.93
N PRO A 186 -7.58 -9.56 9.17
CA PRO A 186 -8.67 -9.66 8.18
C PRO A 186 -9.39 -8.33 7.91
N ALA A 187 -9.46 -7.42 8.92
CA ALA A 187 -10.04 -6.10 8.69
C ALA A 187 -9.17 -5.26 7.75
N LEU A 188 -7.83 -5.29 7.90
CA LEU A 188 -6.92 -4.57 7.00
C LEU A 188 -6.89 -5.19 5.60
N ASP A 189 -7.07 -6.52 5.46
CA ASP A 189 -7.23 -7.18 4.16
C ASP A 189 -8.50 -6.67 3.43
N ASP A 190 -9.64 -6.59 4.13
CA ASP A 190 -10.87 -6.02 3.55
C ASP A 190 -10.70 -4.54 3.18
N ILE A 191 -9.97 -3.75 3.99
CA ILE A 191 -9.67 -2.34 3.69
C ILE A 191 -8.74 -2.22 2.47
N ALA A 192 -7.80 -3.14 2.26
CA ALA A 192 -6.95 -3.15 1.07
C ALA A 192 -7.80 -3.31 -0.20
N VAL A 193 -8.79 -4.22 -0.18
CA VAL A 193 -9.75 -4.34 -1.30
C VAL A 193 -10.55 -3.05 -1.48
N VAL A 194 -11.06 -2.44 -0.41
CA VAL A 194 -11.75 -1.14 -0.50
C VAL A 194 -10.86 -0.09 -1.14
N CYS A 195 -9.59 0.03 -0.68
CA CYS A 195 -8.64 0.98 -1.25
C CYS A 195 -8.40 0.74 -2.74
N ARG A 196 -8.27 -0.52 -3.16
CA ARG A 196 -8.11 -0.88 -4.57
C ARG A 196 -9.33 -0.45 -5.39
N LEU A 197 -10.53 -0.79 -4.93
CA LEU A 197 -11.78 -0.47 -5.63
C LEU A 197 -12.05 1.03 -5.74
N VAL A 198 -11.76 1.82 -4.70
CA VAL A 198 -11.92 3.28 -4.78
C VAL A 198 -10.86 3.93 -5.67
N ASN A 199 -9.65 3.37 -5.71
CA ASN A 199 -8.61 3.77 -6.66
C ASN A 199 -9.06 3.49 -8.09
N ASP A 200 -9.58 2.30 -8.37
CA ASP A 200 -10.08 1.90 -9.68
C ASP A 200 -11.17 2.84 -10.21
N LEU A 201 -12.12 3.23 -9.36
CA LEU A 201 -13.15 4.21 -9.74
C LEU A 201 -12.55 5.57 -10.10
N ALA A 202 -11.54 6.02 -9.35
CA ALA A 202 -10.90 7.31 -9.57
C ALA A 202 -10.03 7.34 -10.83
N SER A 203 -9.32 6.25 -11.12
CA SER A 203 -8.32 6.15 -12.19
C SER A 203 -8.88 5.65 -13.52
N TYR A 204 -10.05 5.00 -13.54
CA TYR A 204 -10.60 4.32 -14.72
C TYR A 204 -10.65 5.18 -15.99
N SER A 205 -11.00 6.46 -15.87
CA SER A 205 -11.07 7.37 -17.02
C SER A 205 -9.69 7.56 -17.71
N ARG A 206 -8.61 7.42 -16.96
CA ARG A 206 -7.22 7.48 -17.45
C ARG A 206 -6.75 6.14 -17.97
N GLU A 207 -7.11 5.06 -17.29
CA GLU A 207 -6.57 3.71 -17.50
C GLU A 207 -7.27 2.91 -18.61
N ARG A 208 -8.57 3.15 -18.83
CA ARG A 208 -9.42 2.33 -19.71
C ARG A 208 -8.89 2.16 -21.13
N ASP A 209 -8.11 3.10 -21.63
CA ASP A 209 -7.58 3.10 -23.00
C ASP A 209 -6.14 2.52 -23.08
N ASP A 210 -5.51 2.21 -21.94
CA ASP A 210 -4.22 1.52 -21.88
C ASP A 210 -4.45 0.01 -21.54
N PRO A 211 -4.14 -0.90 -22.47
CA PRO A 211 -4.34 -2.33 -22.23
C PRO A 211 -3.40 -2.92 -21.17
N ARG A 212 -2.35 -2.20 -20.77
CA ARG A 212 -1.41 -2.65 -19.72
C ARG A 212 -1.94 -2.42 -18.31
N GLU A 213 -2.87 -1.49 -18.17
CA GLU A 213 -3.53 -1.22 -16.90
C GLU A 213 -4.42 -2.38 -16.46
N ASN A 214 -4.57 -2.56 -15.15
CA ASN A 214 -5.42 -3.62 -14.59
C ASN A 214 -6.40 -3.03 -13.58
N ASN A 215 -7.61 -2.73 -14.03
CA ASN A 215 -8.68 -2.06 -13.28
C ASN A 215 -9.93 -2.94 -13.26
N VAL A 216 -10.64 -3.02 -12.14
CA VAL A 216 -11.81 -3.90 -11.95
C VAL A 216 -12.89 -3.66 -13.01
N LEU A 217 -13.09 -2.43 -13.46
CA LEU A 217 -14.08 -2.09 -14.47
C LEU A 217 -13.77 -2.68 -15.86
N MET A 218 -12.53 -3.10 -16.11
CA MET A 218 -12.14 -3.81 -17.34
C MET A 218 -12.63 -5.26 -17.36
N TYR A 219 -13.12 -5.78 -16.23
CA TYR A 219 -13.69 -7.13 -16.12
C TYR A 219 -15.20 -7.18 -16.36
N GLY A 220 -15.79 -6.07 -16.84
CA GLY A 220 -17.19 -5.99 -17.24
C GLY A 220 -18.18 -5.81 -16.07
N VAL A 221 -17.70 -5.49 -14.88
CA VAL A 221 -18.55 -5.04 -13.78
C VAL A 221 -18.92 -3.56 -13.94
N SER A 222 -20.03 -3.14 -13.36
CA SER A 222 -20.46 -1.75 -13.38
C SER A 222 -19.90 -0.95 -12.19
N GLU A 223 -19.83 0.39 -12.30
CA GLU A 223 -19.51 1.26 -11.18
C GLU A 223 -20.47 1.04 -9.99
N ASP A 224 -21.76 0.81 -10.25
CA ASP A 224 -22.75 0.49 -9.20
C ASP A 224 -22.40 -0.80 -8.45
N TRP A 225 -21.90 -1.82 -9.16
CA TRP A 225 -21.40 -3.03 -8.53
C TRP A 225 -20.21 -2.74 -7.63
N VAL A 226 -19.25 -1.94 -8.12
CA VAL A 226 -18.06 -1.55 -7.34
C VAL A 226 -18.45 -0.80 -6.07
N HIS A 227 -19.37 0.17 -6.17
CA HIS A 227 -19.89 0.87 -5.00
C HIS A 227 -20.57 -0.07 -3.99
N THR A 228 -21.35 -1.03 -4.48
CA THR A 228 -22.02 -2.03 -3.62
C THR A 228 -20.99 -2.91 -2.89
N GLU A 229 -19.94 -3.35 -3.59
CA GLU A 229 -18.87 -4.16 -3.01
C GLU A 229 -18.08 -3.37 -1.95
N ILE A 230 -17.76 -2.09 -2.21
CA ILE A 230 -17.11 -1.19 -1.24
C ILE A 230 -17.94 -1.09 0.05
N GLU A 231 -19.23 -0.77 -0.06
CA GLU A 231 -20.10 -0.64 1.12
C GLU A 231 -20.24 -1.96 1.89
N ALA A 232 -20.40 -3.09 1.20
CA ALA A 232 -20.48 -4.40 1.82
C ALA A 232 -19.21 -4.72 2.64
N ARG A 233 -18.03 -4.42 2.10
CA ARG A 233 -16.76 -4.64 2.82
C ARG A 233 -16.58 -3.67 3.99
N LEU A 234 -16.95 -2.41 3.83
CA LEU A 234 -16.93 -1.44 4.92
C LEU A 234 -17.81 -1.87 6.09
N ASP A 235 -18.99 -2.44 5.82
CA ASP A 235 -19.87 -2.97 6.85
C ASP A 235 -19.23 -4.17 7.57
N VAL A 236 -18.62 -5.11 6.84
CA VAL A 236 -17.84 -6.22 7.42
C VAL A 236 -16.71 -5.71 8.31
N VAL A 237 -15.96 -4.71 7.88
CA VAL A 237 -14.88 -4.08 8.66
C VAL A 237 -15.42 -3.46 9.94
N ARG A 238 -16.50 -2.67 9.86
CA ARG A 238 -17.14 -2.03 11.02
C ARG A 238 -17.62 -3.06 12.04
N ASP A 239 -18.33 -4.09 11.58
CA ASP A 239 -18.84 -5.15 12.45
C ASP A 239 -17.69 -5.92 13.13
N ARG A 240 -16.64 -6.26 12.38
CA ARG A 240 -15.47 -6.97 12.89
C ARG A 240 -14.72 -6.18 13.97
N LEU A 241 -14.57 -4.87 13.78
CA LEU A 241 -13.83 -4.00 14.69
C LEU A 241 -14.66 -3.42 15.82
N ALA A 242 -16.00 -3.55 15.78
CA ALA A 242 -16.92 -2.87 16.70
C ALA A 242 -16.52 -3.02 18.18
N SER A 243 -16.25 -4.24 18.65
CA SER A 243 -15.91 -4.48 20.06
C SER A 243 -14.58 -3.88 20.52
N LEU A 244 -13.65 -3.64 19.60
CA LEU A 244 -12.37 -2.97 19.86
C LEU A 244 -12.52 -1.45 19.81
N VAL A 245 -13.30 -0.96 18.84
CA VAL A 245 -13.62 0.46 18.70
C VAL A 245 -14.42 0.97 19.91
N ASP A 246 -15.40 0.20 20.41
CA ASP A 246 -16.18 0.53 21.60
C ASP A 246 -15.32 0.64 22.89
N LYS A 247 -14.11 0.10 22.85
CA LYS A 247 -13.12 0.19 23.93
C LYS A 247 -12.06 1.26 23.69
N ASP A 248 -12.24 2.08 22.63
CA ASP A 248 -11.26 3.07 22.19
C ASP A 248 -9.88 2.46 21.88
N TYR A 249 -9.83 1.20 21.40
CA TYR A 249 -8.59 0.55 21.02
C TYR A 249 -8.01 1.17 19.76
N LEU A 250 -6.94 1.95 19.92
CA LEU A 250 -6.41 2.84 18.89
C LEU A 250 -6.03 2.14 17.56
N PRO A 251 -5.43 0.93 17.54
CA PRO A 251 -5.18 0.23 16.28
C PRO A 251 -6.47 -0.05 15.48
N ALA A 252 -7.57 -0.42 16.13
CA ALA A 252 -8.86 -0.64 15.45
C ALA A 252 -9.48 0.68 14.98
N VAL A 253 -9.43 1.73 15.81
CA VAL A 253 -9.88 3.09 15.42
C VAL A 253 -9.08 3.59 14.23
N GLY A 254 -7.77 3.34 14.17
CA GLY A 254 -6.89 3.67 13.05
C GLY A 254 -7.32 2.98 11.75
N LEU A 255 -7.75 1.72 11.81
CA LEU A 255 -8.25 0.99 10.64
C LEU A 255 -9.55 1.60 10.09
N ILE A 256 -10.51 1.92 10.94
CA ILE A 256 -11.75 2.62 10.51
C ILE A 256 -11.41 3.93 9.83
N ARG A 257 -10.53 4.74 10.43
CA ARG A 257 -10.10 6.02 9.86
C ARG A 257 -9.34 5.86 8.55
N ARG A 258 -8.54 4.78 8.42
CA ARG A 258 -7.84 4.44 7.17
C ARG A 258 -8.83 4.19 6.04
N ALA A 259 -9.87 3.39 6.29
CA ALA A 259 -10.90 3.11 5.30
C ALA A 259 -11.66 4.38 4.89
N GLU A 260 -12.12 5.17 5.87
CA GLU A 260 -12.81 6.44 5.63
C GLU A 260 -11.94 7.46 4.87
N TRP A 261 -10.65 7.53 5.23
CA TRP A 261 -9.70 8.41 4.55
C TRP A 261 -9.50 7.99 3.09
N ALA A 262 -9.30 6.71 2.81
CA ALA A 262 -9.13 6.20 1.45
C ALA A 262 -10.35 6.53 0.58
N VAL A 263 -11.55 6.21 1.04
CA VAL A 263 -12.81 6.52 0.33
C VAL A 263 -12.93 8.03 0.09
N GLY A 264 -12.68 8.85 1.12
CA GLY A 264 -12.79 10.30 1.02
C GLY A 264 -11.73 10.93 0.11
N LEU A 265 -10.53 10.37 0.04
CA LEU A 265 -9.43 10.84 -0.79
C LEU A 265 -9.70 10.56 -2.27
N TYR A 266 -9.92 9.29 -2.62
CA TYR A 266 -10.15 8.88 -4.01
C TYR A 266 -11.46 9.39 -4.60
N ALA A 267 -12.48 9.66 -3.77
CA ALA A 267 -13.69 10.37 -4.23
C ALA A 267 -13.42 11.80 -4.74
N ARG A 268 -12.22 12.36 -4.48
CA ARG A 268 -11.87 13.74 -4.83
C ARG A 268 -10.73 13.86 -5.82
N ALA A 269 -9.87 12.85 -5.92
CA ALA A 269 -8.67 12.91 -6.75
C ALA A 269 -8.15 11.52 -7.13
N ASP A 270 -7.76 11.37 -8.38
CA ASP A 270 -6.80 10.36 -8.81
C ASP A 270 -5.41 10.83 -8.36
N LEU A 271 -4.72 10.05 -7.54
CA LEU A 271 -3.42 10.43 -6.95
C LEU A 271 -2.32 10.61 -7.98
N HIS A 272 -2.41 9.96 -9.16
CA HIS A 272 -1.47 10.13 -10.26
C HIS A 272 -1.63 11.45 -11.01
N VAL A 273 -2.72 12.19 -10.79
CA VAL A 273 -3.04 13.47 -11.46
C VAL A 273 -2.84 14.67 -10.53
N VAL A 274 -2.55 14.46 -9.25
CA VAL A 274 -2.30 15.57 -8.32
C VAL A 274 -0.98 16.24 -8.69
N PRO A 275 -0.95 17.53 -9.05
CA PRO A 275 0.30 18.25 -9.33
C PRO A 275 1.22 18.21 -8.12
N ALA A 276 2.48 17.91 -8.37
CA ALA A 276 3.53 17.88 -7.35
C ALA A 276 3.73 19.25 -6.66
#